data_c566dacd7b82fada43d9f592ce63321b
#
_entry.id   c566dacd7b82fada43d9f592ce63321b
#
_cell.length_a   1.000
_cell.length_b   1.000
_cell.length_c   1.000
_cell.angle_alpha   90.00
_cell.angle_beta   90.00
_cell.angle_gamma   90.00
#
_symmetry.space_group_name_H-M   'P 1'
#
loop_
_entity.id
_entity.type
_entity.pdbx_description
1 polymer ?
#
loop_
_entity_poly.entity_id
_entity_poly.type
_entity_poly.pdbx_seq_one_letter_code
_entity_poly.pdbx_strand_id
1 'polypeptide(L)'
;GDRLLARVEPAGIVGAPGTFDVALANPPYYADFRIAELFTSAAHQALRPGGKLIVVTKLPEWYHDRLPELFGQTNAELVKTYHVFQAVKRD
;
A
#
# COMPACT_ATOMS: atom_id res chain seq x y z
N GLY A 1 -3.41 14.03 17.10
CA GLY A 1 -2.48 14.71 16.22
C GLY A 1 -2.93 14.70 14.77
N ASP A 2 -2.24 15.44 13.95
CA ASP A 2 -2.53 15.48 12.52
C ASP A 2 -2.16 14.16 11.86
N ARG A 3 -2.96 13.77 10.89
CA ARG A 3 -2.66 12.59 10.10
C ARG A 3 -1.54 12.86 9.12
N LEU A 4 -0.62 11.93 8.99
CA LEU A 4 0.45 11.98 8.02
C LEU A 4 0.14 11.04 6.87
N LEU A 5 0.03 11.60 5.68
CA LEU A 5 -0.24 10.87 4.45
C LEU A 5 1.03 10.76 3.63
N ALA A 6 1.40 9.54 3.24
CA ALA A 6 2.50 9.30 2.32
C ALA A 6 1.95 8.84 0.98
N ARG A 7 2.52 9.37 -0.11
CA ARG A 7 2.27 8.84 -1.46
C ARG A 7 3.46 7.97 -1.83
N VAL A 8 3.17 6.73 -2.24
CA VAL A 8 4.23 5.82 -2.65
C VAL A 8 4.64 6.13 -4.09
N GLU A 9 5.91 6.42 -4.28
CA GLU A 9 6.50 6.72 -5.58
C GLU A 9 7.57 5.69 -5.93
N PRO A 10 7.96 5.56 -7.22
CA PRO A 10 9.04 4.64 -7.59
C PRO A 10 10.35 4.89 -6.85
N ALA A 11 10.61 6.13 -6.44
CA ALA A 11 11.81 6.49 -5.67
C ALA A 11 11.67 6.19 -4.18
N GLY A 12 10.51 5.73 -3.73
CA GLY A 12 10.25 5.43 -2.33
C GLY A 12 9.47 6.53 -1.63
N ILE A 13 9.47 6.53 -0.32
CA ILE A 13 8.74 7.49 0.49
C ILE A 13 9.74 8.34 1.26
N VAL A 14 9.55 9.65 1.21
CA VAL A 14 10.37 10.60 1.97
C VAL A 14 9.75 10.81 3.34
N GLY A 15 10.53 10.56 4.39
CA GLY A 15 10.08 10.75 5.76
C GLY A 15 10.59 9.65 6.68
N ALA A 16 10.35 9.80 7.98
CA ALA A 16 10.81 8.84 8.97
C ALA A 16 9.98 7.55 8.90
N PRO A 17 10.63 6.37 8.92
CA PRO A 17 9.89 5.10 8.94
C PRO A 17 8.99 4.99 10.17
N GLY A 18 7.84 4.37 9.98
CA GLY A 18 6.92 4.08 11.08
C GLY A 18 6.13 5.28 11.60
N THR A 19 6.07 6.38 10.85
CA THR A 19 5.41 7.60 11.32
C THR A 19 4.15 7.96 10.56
N PHE A 20 3.90 7.38 9.39
CA PHE A 20 2.76 7.75 8.57
C PHE A 20 1.49 6.99 8.98
N ASP A 21 0.38 7.69 8.94
CA ASP A 21 -0.94 7.11 9.24
C ASP A 21 -1.54 6.40 8.03
N VAL A 22 -1.32 6.96 6.85
CA VAL A 22 -1.89 6.46 5.59
C VAL A 22 -0.83 6.51 4.50
N ALA A 23 -0.74 5.44 3.73
CA ALA A 23 0.08 5.39 2.52
C ALA A 23 -0.82 5.10 1.33
N LEU A 24 -0.68 5.89 0.27
CA LEU A 24 -1.47 5.73 -0.95
C LEU A 24 -0.56 5.30 -2.09
N ALA A 25 -0.90 4.19 -2.75
CA ALA A 25 -0.13 3.65 -3.86
C ALA A 25 -1.01 3.46 -5.08
N ASN A 26 -0.54 3.93 -6.23
CA ASN A 26 -1.16 3.70 -7.52
C ASN A 26 -0.08 3.21 -8.48
N PRO A 27 0.35 1.94 -8.35
CA PRO A 27 1.49 1.43 -9.13
C PRO A 27 1.16 1.33 -10.62
N PRO A 28 2.16 1.49 -11.50
CA PRO A 28 1.95 1.37 -12.95
C PRO A 28 1.50 -0.04 -13.34
N TYR A 29 0.57 -0.15 -14.30
CA TYR A 29 0.04 -1.44 -14.73
C TYR A 29 1.07 -2.32 -15.44
N TYR A 30 1.99 -1.69 -16.15
CA TYR A 30 3.03 -2.41 -16.89
C TYR A 30 4.16 -2.86 -15.99
N ALA A 31 4.11 -2.50 -14.72
CA ALA A 31 5.16 -2.87 -13.77
C ALA A 31 5.06 -4.36 -13.43
N ASP A 32 6.22 -5.00 -13.32
CA ASP A 32 6.26 -6.39 -12.90
C ASP A 32 6.09 -6.51 -11.38
N PHE A 33 6.14 -7.75 -10.90
CA PHE A 33 5.94 -8.02 -9.48
C PHE A 33 6.96 -7.35 -8.58
N ARG A 34 8.16 -7.04 -9.08
CA ARG A 34 9.19 -6.36 -8.30
C ARG A 34 8.78 -4.94 -7.96
N ILE A 35 8.13 -4.24 -8.88
CA ILE A 35 7.64 -2.88 -8.62
C ILE A 35 6.53 -2.91 -7.58
N ALA A 36 5.59 -3.85 -7.70
CA ALA A 36 4.54 -4.00 -6.71
C ALA A 36 5.11 -4.31 -5.33
N GLU A 37 6.11 -5.18 -5.26
CA GLU A 37 6.78 -5.52 -4.00
C GLU A 37 7.50 -4.32 -3.40
N LEU A 38 8.17 -3.52 -4.22
CA LEU A 38 8.84 -2.30 -3.76
C LEU A 38 7.84 -1.30 -3.19
N PHE A 39 6.72 -1.09 -3.88
CA PHE A 39 5.69 -0.16 -3.42
C PHE A 39 5.09 -0.60 -2.09
N THR A 40 4.74 -1.87 -1.97
CA THR A 40 4.10 -2.38 -0.75
C THR A 40 5.09 -2.44 0.42
N SER A 41 6.35 -2.80 0.16
CA SER A 41 7.38 -2.82 1.18
C SER A 41 7.71 -1.42 1.70
N ALA A 42 7.81 -0.45 0.79
CA ALA A 42 8.06 0.94 1.17
C ALA A 42 6.90 1.48 2.01
N ALA A 43 5.67 1.18 1.61
CA ALA A 43 4.50 1.59 2.38
C ALA A 43 4.48 0.96 3.77
N HIS A 44 4.82 -0.33 3.86
CA HIS A 44 4.85 -1.03 5.14
C HIS A 44 5.87 -0.40 6.09
N GLN A 45 7.05 -0.06 5.57
CA GLN A 45 8.08 0.58 6.39
C GLN A 45 7.68 1.98 6.85
N ALA A 46 7.01 2.73 6.00
CA ALA A 46 6.63 4.12 6.31
C ALA A 46 5.50 4.21 7.32
N LEU A 47 4.58 3.23 7.31
CA LEU A 47 3.40 3.27 8.15
C LEU A 47 3.71 2.94 9.61
N ARG A 48 3.05 3.67 10.52
CA ARG A 48 3.04 3.30 11.93
C ARG A 48 2.21 2.02 12.13
N PRO A 49 2.39 1.30 13.24
CA PRO A 49 1.46 0.21 13.58
C PRO A 49 0.02 0.74 13.63
N GLY A 50 -0.89 0.02 12.98
CA GLY A 50 -2.28 0.48 12.83
C GLY A 50 -2.50 1.41 11.66
N GLY A 51 -1.45 1.84 10.97
CA GLY A 51 -1.55 2.65 9.77
C GLY A 51 -2.11 1.86 8.60
N LYS A 52 -2.61 2.56 7.60
CA LYS A 52 -3.35 1.95 6.50
C LYS A 52 -2.67 2.20 5.16
N LEU A 53 -2.52 1.15 4.38
CA LEU A 53 -2.14 1.25 2.96
C LEU A 53 -3.40 1.20 2.11
N ILE A 54 -3.50 2.12 1.15
CA ILE A 54 -4.55 2.11 0.13
C ILE A 54 -3.88 1.92 -1.22
N VAL A 55 -4.26 0.86 -1.94
CA VAL A 55 -3.75 0.57 -3.28
C VAL A 55 -4.89 0.68 -4.28
N VAL A 56 -4.68 1.45 -5.33
CA VAL A 56 -5.63 1.56 -6.44
C VAL A 56 -4.98 0.93 -7.66
N THR A 57 -5.59 -0.13 -8.21
CA THR A 57 -5.01 -0.88 -9.32
C THR A 57 -6.08 -1.51 -10.21
N LYS A 58 -5.72 -1.74 -11.49
CA LYS A 58 -6.55 -2.53 -12.40
C LYS A 58 -6.12 -4.00 -12.45
N LEU A 59 -5.00 -4.35 -11.81
CA LEU A 59 -4.44 -5.70 -11.81
C LEU A 59 -4.39 -6.21 -10.37
N PRO A 60 -5.48 -6.80 -9.87
CA PRO A 60 -5.62 -7.08 -8.43
C PRO A 60 -4.96 -8.37 -7.96
N GLU A 61 -4.64 -9.31 -8.85
CA GLU A 61 -4.27 -10.69 -8.45
C GLU A 61 -3.10 -10.73 -7.47
N TRP A 62 -2.03 -10.00 -7.79
CA TRP A 62 -0.84 -10.00 -6.94
C TRP A 62 -1.16 -9.48 -5.54
N TYR A 63 -1.98 -8.43 -5.47
CA TYR A 63 -2.32 -7.78 -4.19
C TYR A 63 -3.23 -8.64 -3.33
N HIS A 64 -4.14 -9.40 -3.95
CA HIS A 64 -4.99 -10.34 -3.21
C HIS A 64 -4.16 -11.37 -2.43
N ASP A 65 -3.07 -11.85 -3.03
CA ASP A 65 -2.25 -12.87 -2.40
C ASP A 65 -1.23 -12.27 -1.44
N ARG A 66 -0.62 -11.16 -1.82
CA ARG A 66 0.54 -10.62 -1.11
C ARG A 66 0.20 -9.71 0.05
N LEU A 67 -0.84 -8.86 -0.08
CA LEU A 67 -1.16 -7.92 0.98
C LEU A 67 -1.51 -8.59 2.31
N PRO A 68 -2.32 -9.67 2.34
CA PRO A 68 -2.59 -10.36 3.61
C PRO A 68 -1.33 -10.92 4.27
N GLU A 69 -0.36 -11.36 3.48
CA GLU A 69 0.91 -11.87 4.04
C GLU A 69 1.72 -10.77 4.69
N LEU A 70 1.78 -9.58 4.06
CA LEU A 70 2.57 -8.47 4.56
C LEU A 70 1.88 -7.71 5.69
N PHE A 71 0.58 -7.47 5.57
CA PHE A 71 -0.16 -6.61 6.48
C PHE A 71 -1.07 -7.37 7.43
N GLY A 72 -1.66 -8.45 6.96
CA GLY A 72 -2.65 -9.22 7.71
C GLY A 72 -4.07 -8.85 7.30
N GLN A 73 -4.69 -7.87 7.96
CA GLN A 73 -6.05 -7.48 7.63
C GLN A 73 -6.10 -6.69 6.32
N THR A 74 -6.84 -7.20 5.35
CA THR A 74 -6.92 -6.60 4.02
C THR A 74 -8.35 -6.71 3.50
N ASN A 75 -8.85 -5.60 2.94
CA ASN A 75 -10.15 -5.54 2.27
C ASN A 75 -9.95 -5.08 0.83
N ALA A 76 -10.82 -5.53 -0.07
CA ALA A 76 -10.80 -5.12 -1.47
C ALA A 76 -12.19 -4.71 -1.91
N GLU A 77 -12.25 -3.65 -2.70
CA GLU A 77 -13.51 -3.13 -3.25
C GLU A 77 -13.31 -2.78 -4.71
N LEU A 78 -14.31 -3.09 -5.54
CA LEU A 78 -14.29 -2.71 -6.95
C LEU A 78 -15.03 -1.38 -7.10
N VAL A 79 -14.31 -0.37 -7.61
CA VAL A 79 -14.86 0.96 -7.87
C VAL A 79 -14.68 1.25 -9.35
N LYS A 80 -15.76 1.21 -10.12
CA LYS A 80 -15.73 1.29 -11.58
C LYS A 80 -14.86 0.15 -12.14
N THR A 81 -13.73 0.47 -12.77
CA THR A 81 -12.80 -0.54 -13.31
C THR A 81 -11.58 -0.74 -12.42
N TYR A 82 -11.52 -0.05 -11.28
CA TYR A 82 -10.39 -0.13 -10.38
C TYR A 82 -10.71 -1.01 -9.18
N HIS A 83 -9.70 -1.74 -8.73
CA HIS A 83 -9.74 -2.46 -7.47
C HIS A 83 -9.02 -1.61 -6.42
N VAL A 84 -9.70 -1.35 -5.31
CA VAL A 84 -9.15 -0.56 -4.21
C VAL A 84 -8.92 -1.48 -3.02
N PHE A 85 -7.65 -1.66 -2.65
CA PHE A 85 -7.29 -2.47 -1.50
C PHE A 85 -7.00 -1.56 -0.31
N GLN A 86 -7.43 -1.99 0.85
CA GLN A 86 -7.08 -1.35 2.12
C GLN A 86 -6.45 -2.41 3.01
N ALA A 87 -5.24 -2.15 3.46
CA ALA A 87 -4.50 -3.07 4.31
C ALA A 87 -4.00 -2.32 5.54
N VAL A 88 -4.21 -2.90 6.72
CA VAL A 88 -3.82 -2.29 7.99
C VAL A 88 -2.56 -2.96 8.49
N LYS A 89 -1.54 -2.15 8.80
CA LYS A 89 -0.27 -2.65 9.30
C LYS A 89 -0.42 -3.16 10.73
N ARG A 90 0.03 -4.38 10.97
CA ARG A 90 0.15 -4.93 12.32
C ARG A 90 1.35 -4.31 13.03
N ASP A 91 1.49 -4.61 14.27
CA ASP A 91 2.60 -4.16 15.12
C ASP A 91 3.99 -4.53 14.55
#